data_d7c067c0aa3c74e8f7ec8ba85ee3b9a9
#
_entry.id   d7c067c0aa3c74e8f7ec8ba85ee3b9a9
#
_cell.length_a   1.000
_cell.length_b   1.000
_cell.length_c   1.000
_cell.angle_alpha   90.00
_cell.angle_beta   90.00
_cell.angle_gamma   90.00
#
_symmetry.space_group_name_H-M   'P 1'
#
loop_
_entity.id
_entity.type
_entity.pdbx_description
1 polymer ?
#
loop_
_entity_poly.entity_id
_entity_poly.type
_entity_poly.pdbx_seq_one_letter_code
_entity_poly.pdbx_strand_id
1 'polypeptide(L)'
;MSGIAAAIDHNNSQTIEHMLEKIRHRGRDEQEIFNQGSVQLGEISFDREQQGKVDQQNGYGVVLDGIPYLKNISLTKVQLLNMYLDQGPEFVKYLDGKFAMVISNGDDFFAARDLFGIKPLYYYSVGEEYYFASEMKAFTNNSGGINIFPPGHFFTKQGGIQRFKEIPAFEPEYGLSVTQAERKLRDLLIESVNRSISTTERTGIFLSGGVDSSIIAAAAKHCSSEKIFTYAAGLEGSPDIESARIAAEDLETEHKEYLYDKQEILEALPEIIYYLESFDVELINSSIANYFVSRLVKSDNIKVVLSGEGADELFAGYHYLKQYKDDAEVLSLKMQDLLKGMHNGGFQRVDRMAKAHSLEVEMPFVDSQVINFALKLPNQWKITEEEMGKWLLRKAFSNEVPEEIIWRRKAQFGVGSGTEEVMNQIIEEMVSEEEYREADQKEEISFKSKEEYYYHKIFKKFFPNKAAEKTVNRWLVGV
;
A
#
# COMPACT_ATOMS: atom_id res chain seq x y z
N MET A 1 -7.90 -11.03 -5.13
CA MET A 1 -6.64 -11.03 -4.35
C MET A 1 -5.61 -11.80 -5.13
N SER A 2 -4.53 -11.16 -5.59
CA SER A 2 -3.63 -11.82 -6.52
C SER A 2 -2.17 -11.35 -6.37
N GLY A 3 -1.30 -12.15 -6.96
CA GLY A 3 0.06 -11.80 -7.31
C GLY A 3 0.30 -12.21 -8.74
N ILE A 4 1.02 -11.40 -9.50
CA ILE A 4 1.29 -11.64 -10.91
C ILE A 4 2.78 -11.77 -11.17
N ALA A 5 3.11 -12.56 -12.17
CA ALA A 5 4.44 -12.65 -12.75
C ALA A 5 4.34 -12.81 -14.28
N ALA A 6 5.30 -12.28 -15.00
CA ALA A 6 5.40 -12.43 -16.44
C ALA A 6 6.86 -12.54 -16.88
N ALA A 7 7.14 -13.42 -17.81
CA ALA A 7 8.45 -13.59 -18.42
C ALA A 7 8.33 -13.59 -19.95
N ILE A 8 9.17 -12.78 -20.60
CA ILE A 8 9.44 -12.85 -22.03
C ILE A 8 10.87 -13.33 -22.11
N ASP A 9 11.03 -14.63 -22.29
CA ASP A 9 12.34 -15.27 -22.22
C ASP A 9 12.46 -16.34 -23.30
N HIS A 10 13.35 -16.13 -24.25
CA HIS A 10 13.63 -17.08 -25.32
C HIS A 10 14.44 -18.27 -24.85
N ASN A 11 15.12 -18.18 -23.69
CA ASN A 11 16.02 -19.19 -23.17
C ASN A 11 15.48 -19.98 -21.97
N ASN A 12 14.26 -19.63 -21.48
CA ASN A 12 13.67 -20.20 -20.25
C ASN A 12 14.63 -20.15 -19.05
N SER A 13 15.37 -19.05 -18.90
CA SER A 13 16.37 -18.88 -17.84
C SER A 13 15.74 -18.77 -16.45
N GLN A 14 14.48 -18.31 -16.39
CA GLN A 14 13.68 -18.25 -15.18
C GLN A 14 12.27 -18.73 -15.48
N THR A 15 11.83 -19.79 -14.79
CA THR A 15 10.47 -20.31 -14.99
C THR A 15 9.46 -19.47 -14.24
N ILE A 16 8.29 -19.28 -14.83
CA ILE A 16 7.18 -18.55 -14.23
C ILE A 16 6.73 -19.21 -12.93
N GLU A 17 6.77 -20.54 -12.85
CA GLU A 17 6.43 -21.31 -11.65
C GLU A 17 7.31 -20.90 -10.47
N HIS A 18 8.62 -20.73 -10.70
CA HIS A 18 9.53 -20.31 -9.66
C HIS A 18 9.25 -18.88 -9.19
N MET A 19 8.94 -17.97 -10.13
CA MET A 19 8.54 -16.59 -9.79
C MET A 19 7.27 -16.57 -8.94
N LEU A 20 6.25 -17.36 -9.32
CA LEU A 20 4.99 -17.46 -8.59
C LEU A 20 5.15 -18.09 -7.21
N GLU A 21 6.01 -19.11 -7.08
CA GLU A 21 6.29 -19.76 -5.78
C GLU A 21 6.88 -18.74 -4.79
N LYS A 22 7.76 -17.83 -5.23
CA LYS A 22 8.33 -16.79 -4.38
C LYS A 22 7.31 -15.78 -3.85
N ILE A 23 6.23 -15.55 -4.58
CA ILE A 23 5.17 -14.62 -4.20
C ILE A 23 3.87 -15.34 -3.77
N ARG A 24 3.92 -16.66 -3.50
CA ARG A 24 2.76 -17.50 -3.22
C ARG A 24 1.90 -17.01 -2.04
N HIS A 25 2.48 -16.31 -1.09
CA HIS A 25 1.74 -15.67 0.01
C HIS A 25 0.68 -14.66 -0.46
N ARG A 26 0.80 -14.13 -1.68
CA ARG A 26 -0.17 -13.21 -2.28
C ARG A 26 -1.46 -13.91 -2.77
N GLY A 27 -1.41 -15.25 -2.97
CA GLY A 27 -2.57 -16.01 -3.42
C GLY A 27 -2.30 -17.50 -3.33
N ARG A 28 -2.83 -18.19 -2.29
CA ARG A 28 -2.46 -19.59 -1.99
C ARG A 28 -3.37 -20.62 -2.64
N ASP A 29 -4.57 -20.24 -3.07
CA ASP A 29 -5.61 -21.20 -3.41
C ASP A 29 -5.54 -21.63 -4.87
N GLU A 30 -5.16 -20.72 -5.78
CA GLU A 30 -5.07 -21.03 -7.20
C GLU A 30 -3.82 -20.45 -7.83
N GLN A 31 -3.27 -21.20 -8.79
CA GLN A 31 -2.20 -20.78 -9.67
C GLN A 31 -2.60 -21.05 -11.10
N GLU A 32 -2.49 -20.04 -11.96
CA GLU A 32 -2.74 -20.18 -13.38
C GLU A 32 -1.56 -19.67 -14.19
N ILE A 33 -1.26 -20.37 -15.28
CA ILE A 33 -0.16 -20.04 -16.18
C ILE A 33 -0.66 -20.09 -17.61
N PHE A 34 -0.33 -19.04 -18.35
CA PHE A 34 -0.49 -18.96 -19.79
C PHE A 34 0.88 -18.98 -20.45
N ASN A 35 1.03 -19.86 -21.44
CA ASN A 35 2.26 -19.99 -22.22
C ASN A 35 1.93 -19.81 -23.71
N GLN A 36 2.62 -18.88 -24.35
CA GLN A 36 2.53 -18.70 -25.79
C GLN A 36 3.86 -18.16 -26.36
N GLY A 37 4.49 -18.94 -27.23
CA GLY A 37 5.79 -18.59 -27.79
C GLY A 37 6.84 -18.44 -26.69
N SER A 38 7.51 -17.30 -26.67
CA SER A 38 8.52 -16.95 -25.64
C SER A 38 7.91 -16.28 -24.40
N VAL A 39 6.58 -16.13 -24.32
CA VAL A 39 5.91 -15.44 -23.21
C VAL A 39 5.23 -16.43 -22.28
N GLN A 40 5.46 -16.22 -21.00
CA GLN A 40 4.78 -16.89 -19.91
C GLN A 40 4.13 -15.83 -19.02
N LEU A 41 2.84 -15.93 -18.77
CA LEU A 41 2.10 -15.12 -17.81
C LEU A 41 1.61 -16.02 -16.69
N GLY A 42 1.77 -15.57 -15.45
CA GLY A 42 1.33 -16.31 -14.29
C GLY A 42 0.60 -15.45 -13.28
N GLU A 43 -0.44 -16.02 -12.69
CA GLU A 43 -1.22 -15.39 -11.62
C GLU A 43 -1.47 -16.39 -10.51
N ILE A 44 -1.43 -15.89 -9.27
CA ILE A 44 -1.87 -16.61 -8.08
C ILE A 44 -3.00 -15.83 -7.42
N SER A 45 -4.00 -16.53 -6.90
CA SER A 45 -5.18 -15.89 -6.29
C SER A 45 -5.74 -16.68 -5.10
N PHE A 46 -6.64 -16.03 -4.33
CA PHE A 46 -7.32 -16.63 -3.17
C PHE A 46 -8.74 -17.08 -3.44
N ASP A 47 -9.30 -16.83 -4.62
CA ASP A 47 -10.72 -17.10 -4.85
C ASP A 47 -10.98 -17.60 -6.26
N ARG A 48 -11.69 -18.75 -6.31
CA ARG A 48 -12.10 -19.41 -7.56
C ARG A 48 -13.19 -18.67 -8.34
N GLU A 49 -14.01 -17.87 -7.66
CA GLU A 49 -15.26 -17.39 -8.28
C GLU A 49 -15.16 -15.99 -8.91
N GLN A 50 -14.24 -15.13 -8.48
CA GLN A 50 -14.22 -13.72 -8.94
C GLN A 50 -13.08 -13.32 -9.87
N GLN A 51 -11.99 -14.08 -9.91
CA GLN A 51 -10.87 -13.82 -10.83
C GLN A 51 -10.58 -15.12 -11.58
N GLY A 52 -11.45 -15.42 -12.52
CA GLY A 52 -11.30 -16.61 -13.33
C GLY A 52 -10.01 -16.62 -14.12
N LYS A 53 -9.67 -17.81 -14.60
CA LYS A 53 -8.62 -18.21 -15.54
C LYS A 53 -7.91 -17.05 -16.22
N VAL A 54 -6.62 -17.14 -16.45
CA VAL A 54 -5.91 -16.24 -17.36
C VAL A 54 -6.77 -16.15 -18.62
N ASP A 55 -7.56 -15.08 -18.71
CA ASP A 55 -8.54 -14.96 -19.77
C ASP A 55 -7.82 -14.85 -21.12
N GLN A 56 -8.24 -15.65 -22.08
CA GLN A 56 -7.62 -15.75 -23.39
C GLN A 56 -8.62 -15.32 -24.45
N GLN A 57 -8.24 -14.38 -25.28
CA GLN A 57 -9.01 -14.00 -26.43
C GLN A 57 -8.08 -13.66 -27.61
N ASN A 58 -8.36 -14.18 -28.79
CA ASN A 58 -7.55 -13.94 -29.98
C ASN A 58 -6.05 -14.23 -29.81
N GLY A 59 -5.68 -15.21 -28.97
CA GLY A 59 -4.31 -15.54 -28.67
C GLY A 59 -3.63 -14.67 -27.60
N TYR A 60 -4.32 -13.66 -27.04
CA TYR A 60 -3.83 -12.86 -25.93
C TYR A 60 -4.19 -13.48 -24.58
N GLY A 61 -3.28 -13.39 -23.63
CA GLY A 61 -3.51 -13.64 -22.21
C GLY A 61 -3.39 -12.36 -21.40
N VAL A 62 -4.10 -12.29 -20.26
CA VAL A 62 -4.02 -11.18 -19.30
C VAL A 62 -3.90 -11.69 -17.88
N VAL A 63 -2.95 -11.14 -17.12
CA VAL A 63 -2.82 -11.32 -15.67
C VAL A 63 -3.01 -9.97 -14.98
N LEU A 64 -3.67 -9.99 -13.81
CA LEU A 64 -4.12 -8.79 -13.12
C LEU A 64 -4.02 -8.93 -11.61
N ASP A 65 -3.33 -8.00 -10.95
CA ASP A 65 -3.44 -7.77 -9.50
C ASP A 65 -4.27 -6.50 -9.26
N GLY A 66 -5.37 -6.62 -8.54
CA GLY A 66 -6.23 -5.50 -8.18
C GLY A 66 -7.52 -5.40 -8.99
N ILE A 67 -8.18 -4.24 -8.90
CA ILE A 67 -9.48 -3.96 -9.52
C ILE A 67 -9.41 -2.62 -10.26
N PRO A 68 -9.32 -2.63 -11.58
CA PRO A 68 -9.47 -1.44 -12.40
C PRO A 68 -10.95 -1.08 -12.57
N TYR A 69 -11.23 0.20 -12.67
CA TYR A 69 -12.56 0.76 -12.88
C TYR A 69 -12.62 1.61 -14.14
N LEU A 70 -13.77 1.59 -14.79
CA LEU A 70 -14.16 2.55 -15.84
C LEU A 70 -15.44 3.25 -15.39
N LYS A 71 -15.39 4.56 -15.10
CA LYS A 71 -16.55 5.34 -14.62
C LYS A 71 -17.24 4.66 -13.43
N ASN A 72 -16.47 4.25 -12.44
CA ASN A 72 -16.91 3.55 -11.20
C ASN A 72 -17.48 2.13 -11.40
N ILE A 73 -17.36 1.56 -12.59
CA ILE A 73 -17.73 0.16 -12.86
C ILE A 73 -16.45 -0.68 -12.88
N SER A 74 -16.39 -1.71 -12.03
CA SER A 74 -15.27 -2.67 -12.02
C SER A 74 -15.19 -3.42 -13.36
N LEU A 75 -13.97 -3.59 -13.85
CA LEU A 75 -13.73 -4.28 -15.12
C LEU A 75 -13.19 -5.69 -14.88
N THR A 76 -13.73 -6.63 -15.65
CA THR A 76 -13.18 -7.99 -15.74
C THR A 76 -11.96 -8.01 -16.66
N LYS A 77 -11.13 -9.05 -16.54
CA LYS A 77 -9.97 -9.28 -17.44
C LYS A 77 -10.39 -9.32 -18.91
N VAL A 78 -11.52 -9.95 -19.24
CA VAL A 78 -12.07 -9.99 -20.62
C VAL A 78 -12.38 -8.58 -21.13
N GLN A 79 -13.00 -7.75 -20.29
CA GLN A 79 -13.31 -6.36 -20.70
C GLN A 79 -12.03 -5.54 -20.90
N LEU A 80 -11.02 -5.71 -20.05
CA LEU A 80 -9.72 -5.05 -20.23
C LEU A 80 -9.04 -5.50 -21.52
N LEU A 81 -9.08 -6.80 -21.81
CA LEU A 81 -8.49 -7.34 -23.03
C LEU A 81 -9.21 -6.82 -24.28
N ASN A 82 -10.55 -6.75 -24.26
CA ASN A 82 -11.31 -6.15 -25.35
C ASN A 82 -10.95 -4.67 -25.55
N MET A 83 -10.83 -3.89 -24.48
CA MET A 83 -10.41 -2.49 -24.57
C MET A 83 -9.01 -2.35 -25.18
N TYR A 84 -8.07 -3.22 -24.76
CA TYR A 84 -6.72 -3.24 -25.33
C TYR A 84 -6.72 -3.57 -26.82
N LEU A 85 -7.47 -4.59 -27.24
CA LEU A 85 -7.57 -5.00 -28.65
C LEU A 85 -8.24 -3.93 -29.54
N ASP A 86 -9.22 -3.21 -29.00
CA ASP A 86 -9.97 -2.19 -29.73
C ASP A 86 -9.24 -0.84 -29.83
N GLN A 87 -8.53 -0.43 -28.75
CA GLN A 87 -7.99 0.92 -28.59
C GLN A 87 -6.45 0.96 -28.51
N GLY A 88 -5.80 -0.21 -28.44
CA GLY A 88 -4.36 -0.31 -28.22
C GLY A 88 -3.96 0.10 -26.79
N PRO A 89 -2.66 0.32 -26.52
CA PRO A 89 -2.14 0.57 -25.18
C PRO A 89 -2.69 1.83 -24.49
N GLU A 90 -3.20 2.78 -25.25
CA GLU A 90 -3.76 4.03 -24.74
C GLU A 90 -5.07 3.86 -23.93
N PHE A 91 -5.73 2.69 -24.00
CA PHE A 91 -6.95 2.40 -23.24
C PHE A 91 -6.77 2.63 -21.72
N VAL A 92 -5.55 2.42 -21.21
CA VAL A 92 -5.21 2.56 -19.79
C VAL A 92 -5.44 3.98 -19.26
N LYS A 93 -5.46 5.00 -20.12
CA LYS A 93 -5.76 6.40 -19.73
C LYS A 93 -7.16 6.59 -19.16
N TYR A 94 -8.09 5.72 -19.52
CA TYR A 94 -9.48 5.77 -19.07
C TYR A 94 -9.72 5.01 -17.78
N LEU A 95 -8.72 4.26 -17.31
CA LEU A 95 -8.84 3.45 -16.11
C LEU A 95 -8.59 4.28 -14.84
N ASP A 96 -9.37 3.96 -13.83
CA ASP A 96 -9.17 4.34 -12.43
C ASP A 96 -9.02 3.08 -11.56
N GLY A 97 -8.80 3.25 -10.26
CA GLY A 97 -8.69 2.16 -9.29
C GLY A 97 -7.25 1.71 -9.07
N LYS A 98 -7.10 0.53 -8.51
CA LYS A 98 -5.83 -0.07 -8.10
C LYS A 98 -5.54 -1.29 -8.96
N PHE A 99 -4.44 -1.28 -9.70
CA PHE A 99 -4.09 -2.40 -10.56
C PHE A 99 -2.61 -2.45 -10.95
N ALA A 100 -2.13 -3.66 -11.13
CA ALA A 100 -0.96 -3.99 -11.93
C ALA A 100 -1.37 -5.09 -12.91
N MET A 101 -1.07 -4.93 -14.19
CA MET A 101 -1.47 -5.88 -15.22
C MET A 101 -0.38 -6.13 -16.26
N VAL A 102 -0.43 -7.31 -16.87
CA VAL A 102 0.35 -7.67 -18.04
C VAL A 102 -0.55 -8.35 -19.06
N ILE A 103 -0.45 -7.93 -20.32
CA ILE A 103 -1.17 -8.48 -21.49
C ILE A 103 -0.15 -8.89 -22.53
N SER A 104 -0.30 -10.09 -23.13
CA SER A 104 0.56 -10.54 -24.21
C SER A 104 -0.08 -11.61 -25.09
N ASN A 105 0.36 -11.69 -26.35
CA ASN A 105 0.03 -12.78 -27.29
C ASN A 105 1.27 -13.60 -27.70
N GLY A 106 2.39 -13.42 -27.04
CA GLY A 106 3.66 -14.05 -27.40
C GLY A 106 4.59 -13.20 -28.26
N ASP A 107 4.05 -12.33 -29.10
CA ASP A 107 4.82 -11.41 -29.95
C ASP A 107 4.77 -9.97 -29.43
N ASP A 108 3.59 -9.55 -28.97
CA ASP A 108 3.34 -8.23 -28.40
C ASP A 108 3.19 -8.32 -26.88
N PHE A 109 3.53 -7.22 -26.21
CA PHE A 109 3.60 -7.18 -24.76
C PHE A 109 3.25 -5.81 -24.24
N PHE A 110 2.34 -5.80 -23.28
CA PHE A 110 1.90 -4.61 -22.56
C PHE A 110 1.92 -4.86 -21.05
N ALA A 111 2.48 -3.92 -20.29
CA ALA A 111 2.38 -3.91 -18.83
C ALA A 111 1.93 -2.53 -18.36
N ALA A 112 1.14 -2.44 -17.28
CA ALA A 112 0.71 -1.17 -16.72
C ALA A 112 0.54 -1.24 -15.21
N ARG A 113 0.75 -0.10 -14.54
CA ARG A 113 0.58 0.07 -13.11
C ARG A 113 -0.30 1.29 -12.82
N ASP A 114 -1.20 1.18 -11.86
CA ASP A 114 -2.13 2.26 -11.47
C ASP A 114 -1.43 3.58 -11.13
N LEU A 115 -2.23 4.66 -11.13
CA LEU A 115 -1.77 6.03 -10.98
C LEU A 115 -0.95 6.29 -9.72
N PHE A 116 -1.34 5.67 -8.61
CA PHE A 116 -0.71 5.87 -7.30
C PHE A 116 0.27 4.76 -6.94
N GLY A 117 0.35 3.70 -7.77
CA GLY A 117 1.16 2.51 -7.51
C GLY A 117 0.71 1.73 -6.29
N ILE A 118 -0.61 1.70 -6.05
CA ILE A 118 -1.23 0.95 -4.94
C ILE A 118 -0.88 -0.53 -5.07
N LYS A 119 -1.03 -1.09 -6.30
CA LYS A 119 -0.56 -2.43 -6.56
C LYS A 119 0.91 -2.41 -6.96
N PRO A 120 1.75 -3.25 -6.34
CA PRO A 120 3.16 -3.29 -6.65
C PRO A 120 3.43 -3.93 -8.01
N LEU A 121 4.43 -3.41 -8.72
CA LEU A 121 4.98 -4.02 -9.91
C LEU A 121 6.47 -3.69 -10.01
N TYR A 122 7.28 -4.72 -10.20
CA TYR A 122 8.71 -4.63 -10.44
C TYR A 122 9.04 -5.22 -11.79
N TYR A 123 10.15 -4.79 -12.36
CA TYR A 123 10.64 -5.35 -13.62
C TYR A 123 12.17 -5.38 -13.67
N TYR A 124 12.70 -6.24 -14.50
CA TYR A 124 14.06 -6.17 -14.99
C TYR A 124 14.12 -6.63 -16.44
N SER A 125 15.20 -6.25 -17.14
CA SER A 125 15.43 -6.67 -18.51
C SER A 125 16.89 -7.04 -18.73
N VAL A 126 17.12 -8.04 -19.61
CA VAL A 126 18.45 -8.45 -20.07
C VAL A 126 18.38 -8.65 -21.59
N GLY A 127 19.01 -7.75 -22.33
CA GLY A 127 18.88 -7.75 -23.79
C GLY A 127 17.42 -7.49 -24.21
N GLU A 128 16.82 -8.43 -24.92
CA GLU A 128 15.42 -8.39 -25.37
C GLU A 128 14.47 -9.16 -24.42
N GLU A 129 14.97 -9.70 -23.34
CA GLU A 129 14.20 -10.44 -22.34
C GLU A 129 13.65 -9.46 -21.28
N TYR A 130 12.38 -9.62 -20.88
CA TYR A 130 11.71 -8.79 -19.91
C TYR A 130 10.98 -9.66 -18.89
N TYR A 131 11.07 -9.26 -17.63
CA TYR A 131 10.42 -9.95 -16.52
C TYR A 131 9.68 -8.94 -15.66
N PHE A 132 8.46 -9.29 -15.25
CA PHE A 132 7.62 -8.47 -14.40
C PHE A 132 7.06 -9.32 -13.25
N ALA A 133 6.98 -8.74 -12.07
CA ALA A 133 6.38 -9.41 -10.92
C ALA A 133 5.84 -8.40 -9.90
N SER A 134 4.86 -8.83 -9.11
CA SER A 134 4.32 -8.05 -7.99
C SER A 134 5.38 -7.74 -6.93
N GLU A 135 6.40 -8.59 -6.76
CA GLU A 135 7.44 -8.42 -5.75
C GLU A 135 8.83 -8.76 -6.30
N MET A 136 9.87 -8.04 -5.82
CA MET A 136 11.22 -8.22 -6.33
C MET A 136 11.84 -9.58 -5.97
N LYS A 137 11.37 -10.24 -4.89
CA LYS A 137 11.82 -11.59 -4.51
C LYS A 137 11.52 -12.66 -5.56
N ALA A 138 10.61 -12.37 -6.50
CA ALA A 138 10.37 -13.23 -7.65
C ALA A 138 11.58 -13.37 -8.57
N PHE A 139 12.51 -12.41 -8.54
CA PHE A 139 13.70 -12.35 -9.42
C PHE A 139 14.95 -12.87 -8.70
N THR A 140 15.00 -14.14 -8.35
CA THR A 140 15.95 -14.69 -7.37
C THR A 140 17.40 -14.86 -7.85
N ASN A 141 17.69 -14.86 -9.14
CA ASN A 141 19.04 -15.23 -9.65
C ASN A 141 19.67 -14.18 -10.56
N ASN A 142 19.23 -12.92 -10.50
CA ASN A 142 19.59 -11.97 -11.51
C ASN A 142 20.73 -11.04 -11.11
N SER A 143 21.77 -11.04 -11.94
CA SER A 143 22.83 -10.03 -11.95
C SER A 143 22.38 -8.71 -12.60
N GLY A 144 21.16 -8.64 -13.14
CA GLY A 144 20.56 -7.45 -13.75
C GLY A 144 19.99 -6.44 -12.75
N GLY A 145 19.73 -5.23 -13.19
CA GLY A 145 19.12 -4.17 -12.39
C GLY A 145 17.64 -4.40 -12.20
N ILE A 146 17.20 -4.74 -10.99
CA ILE A 146 15.78 -4.74 -10.62
C ILE A 146 15.31 -3.29 -10.51
N ASN A 147 14.15 -2.99 -11.06
CA ASN A 147 13.57 -1.66 -11.04
C ASN A 147 12.11 -1.72 -10.57
N ILE A 148 11.68 -0.67 -9.88
CA ILE A 148 10.27 -0.45 -9.59
C ILE A 148 9.60 0.03 -10.87
N PHE A 149 8.48 -0.60 -11.25
CA PHE A 149 7.67 -0.09 -12.36
C PHE A 149 6.97 1.19 -11.92
N PRO A 150 7.17 2.33 -12.62
CA PRO A 150 6.70 3.61 -12.13
C PRO A 150 5.17 3.70 -12.12
N PRO A 151 4.54 4.30 -11.08
CA PRO A 151 3.10 4.56 -11.03
C PRO A 151 2.62 5.43 -12.20
N GLY A 152 1.40 5.17 -12.71
CA GLY A 152 0.81 5.93 -13.81
C GLY A 152 1.49 5.73 -15.16
N HIS A 153 2.24 4.61 -15.31
CA HIS A 153 2.94 4.28 -16.55
C HIS A 153 2.48 2.95 -17.14
N PHE A 154 2.68 2.82 -18.43
CA PHE A 154 2.59 1.55 -19.15
C PHE A 154 3.88 1.29 -19.94
N PHE A 155 4.09 0.04 -20.29
CA PHE A 155 5.18 -0.43 -21.12
C PHE A 155 4.63 -1.11 -22.38
N THR A 156 5.28 -0.87 -23.52
CA THR A 156 5.14 -1.67 -24.73
C THR A 156 6.51 -2.02 -25.27
N LYS A 157 6.62 -3.15 -25.98
CA LYS A 157 7.88 -3.59 -26.60
C LYS A 157 8.50 -2.52 -27.51
N GLN A 158 7.69 -1.79 -28.24
CA GLN A 158 8.13 -0.78 -29.23
C GLN A 158 8.40 0.59 -28.59
N GLY A 159 7.57 1.00 -27.61
CA GLY A 159 7.59 2.34 -27.02
C GLY A 159 8.35 2.45 -25.70
N GLY A 160 8.76 1.32 -25.10
CA GLY A 160 9.31 1.31 -23.75
C GLY A 160 8.29 1.76 -22.68
N ILE A 161 8.79 2.29 -21.58
CA ILE A 161 7.97 2.83 -20.49
C ILE A 161 7.49 4.23 -20.87
N GLN A 162 6.16 4.44 -20.81
CA GLN A 162 5.50 5.70 -21.13
C GLN A 162 4.49 6.06 -20.02
N ARG A 163 4.41 7.35 -19.68
CA ARG A 163 3.43 7.84 -18.72
C ARG A 163 2.06 8.01 -19.37
N PHE A 164 1.02 7.42 -18.79
CA PHE A 164 -0.35 7.59 -19.26
C PHE A 164 -1.17 8.57 -18.42
N LYS A 165 -0.83 8.73 -17.11
CA LYS A 165 -1.55 9.61 -16.19
C LYS A 165 -0.58 10.19 -15.18
N GLU A 166 -0.85 11.37 -14.69
CA GLU A 166 -0.08 12.05 -13.65
C GLU A 166 -1.00 12.35 -12.47
N ILE A 167 -0.45 12.30 -11.25
CA ILE A 167 -1.19 12.69 -10.06
C ILE A 167 -1.56 14.16 -10.20
N PRO A 168 -2.87 14.50 -10.16
CA PRO A 168 -3.31 15.89 -10.33
C PRO A 168 -2.74 16.79 -9.24
N ALA A 169 -2.52 18.05 -9.56
CA ALA A 169 -2.16 19.05 -8.57
C ALA A 169 -3.32 19.33 -7.59
N PHE A 170 -2.98 19.84 -6.42
CA PHE A 170 -3.98 20.40 -5.52
C PHE A 170 -4.44 21.75 -6.10
N GLU A 171 -5.66 21.82 -6.57
CA GLU A 171 -6.27 23.01 -7.18
C GLU A 171 -7.52 23.41 -6.38
N PRO A 172 -7.38 24.24 -5.33
CA PRO A 172 -8.50 24.62 -4.46
C PRO A 172 -9.64 25.30 -5.20
N GLU A 173 -10.85 24.80 -5.01
CA GLU A 173 -12.11 25.37 -5.48
C GLU A 173 -12.91 25.94 -4.29
N TYR A 174 -13.40 27.17 -4.38
CA TYR A 174 -14.11 27.86 -3.29
C TYR A 174 -15.64 27.91 -3.51
N GLY A 175 -16.20 26.94 -4.24
CA GLY A 175 -17.62 26.93 -4.61
C GLY A 175 -18.57 26.37 -3.54
N LEU A 176 -18.05 25.74 -2.45
CA LEU A 176 -18.85 25.16 -1.38
C LEU A 176 -18.69 25.91 -0.07
N SER A 177 -19.75 25.94 0.75
CA SER A 177 -19.59 26.28 2.17
C SER A 177 -18.94 25.12 2.93
N VAL A 178 -18.38 25.42 4.12
CA VAL A 178 -17.79 24.38 5.00
C VAL A 178 -18.80 23.25 5.27
N THR A 179 -20.04 23.58 5.63
CA THR A 179 -21.09 22.58 5.93
C THR A 179 -21.44 21.72 4.72
N GLN A 180 -21.42 22.28 3.51
CA GLN A 180 -21.62 21.48 2.28
C GLN A 180 -20.44 20.57 2.02
N ALA A 181 -19.23 21.04 2.24
CA ALA A 181 -18.01 20.25 2.07
C ALA A 181 -17.91 19.11 3.10
N GLU A 182 -18.28 19.36 4.37
CA GLU A 182 -18.38 18.35 5.44
C GLU A 182 -19.30 17.21 5.01
N ARG A 183 -20.53 17.53 4.61
CA ARG A 183 -21.51 16.52 4.17
C ARG A 183 -21.00 15.72 2.98
N LYS A 184 -20.50 16.43 1.97
CA LYS A 184 -19.99 15.78 0.74
C LYS A 184 -18.81 14.85 1.03
N LEU A 185 -17.87 15.26 1.86
CA LEU A 185 -16.72 14.43 2.25
C LEU A 185 -17.19 13.18 2.99
N ARG A 186 -18.11 13.37 3.95
CA ARG A 186 -18.71 12.27 4.71
C ARG A 186 -19.40 11.26 3.79
N ASP A 187 -20.28 11.73 2.90
CA ASP A 187 -20.99 10.87 1.96
C ASP A 187 -20.05 10.11 1.04
N LEU A 188 -19.02 10.77 0.49
CA LEU A 188 -18.00 10.13 -0.34
C LEU A 188 -17.23 9.04 0.40
N LEU A 189 -16.88 9.26 1.67
CA LEU A 189 -16.17 8.24 2.47
C LEU A 189 -17.06 7.05 2.81
N ILE A 190 -18.34 7.29 3.17
CA ILE A 190 -19.31 6.21 3.40
C ILE A 190 -19.51 5.39 2.12
N GLU A 191 -19.67 6.04 0.96
CA GLU A 191 -19.79 5.35 -0.31
C GLU A 191 -18.53 4.54 -0.65
N SER A 192 -17.33 5.09 -0.39
CA SER A 192 -16.06 4.39 -0.61
C SER A 192 -15.93 3.17 0.29
N VAL A 193 -16.25 3.30 1.58
CA VAL A 193 -16.28 2.17 2.53
C VAL A 193 -17.29 1.12 2.08
N ASN A 194 -18.49 1.53 1.66
CA ASN A 194 -19.52 0.61 1.18
C ASN A 194 -19.07 -0.20 -0.04
N ARG A 195 -18.30 0.40 -0.96
CA ARG A 195 -17.70 -0.32 -2.10
C ARG A 195 -16.58 -1.28 -1.68
N SER A 196 -15.91 -0.99 -0.57
CA SER A 196 -14.77 -1.77 -0.06
C SER A 196 -15.18 -2.93 0.85
N ILE A 197 -16.39 -2.89 1.42
CA ILE A 197 -16.92 -3.98 2.25
C ILE A 197 -17.37 -5.14 1.35
N SER A 198 -16.88 -6.34 1.67
CA SER A 198 -17.33 -7.54 0.99
C SER A 198 -18.81 -7.82 1.28
N THR A 199 -19.57 -8.15 0.26
CA THR A 199 -20.99 -8.54 0.40
C THR A 199 -21.16 -10.01 0.77
N THR A 200 -20.13 -10.81 0.65
CA THR A 200 -20.18 -12.29 0.83
C THR A 200 -19.36 -12.77 2.02
N GLU A 201 -18.42 -11.96 2.54
CA GLU A 201 -17.51 -12.36 3.60
C GLU A 201 -17.39 -11.25 4.66
N ARG A 202 -17.00 -11.65 5.88
CA ARG A 202 -16.71 -10.68 6.95
C ARG A 202 -15.53 -9.80 6.56
N THR A 203 -15.70 -8.50 6.75
CA THR A 203 -14.64 -7.51 6.56
C THR A 203 -14.14 -7.04 7.92
N GLY A 204 -12.82 -7.02 8.11
CA GLY A 204 -12.18 -6.45 9.30
C GLY A 204 -11.75 -5.00 9.06
N ILE A 205 -11.42 -4.29 10.15
CA ILE A 205 -10.88 -2.92 10.08
C ILE A 205 -9.66 -2.85 10.98
N PHE A 206 -8.54 -2.35 10.48
CA PHE A 206 -7.40 -1.98 11.30
C PHE A 206 -7.73 -0.72 12.08
N LEU A 207 -7.82 -0.83 13.41
CA LEU A 207 -8.21 0.26 14.32
C LEU A 207 -7.05 0.60 15.26
N SER A 208 -6.25 1.61 14.92
CA SER A 208 -5.15 2.10 15.76
C SER A 208 -5.60 3.15 16.79
N GLY A 209 -6.89 3.45 16.90
CA GLY A 209 -7.38 4.57 17.71
C GLY A 209 -6.95 5.95 17.20
N GLY A 210 -6.33 6.02 16.02
CA GLY A 210 -6.10 7.25 15.29
C GLY A 210 -7.37 7.73 14.59
N VAL A 211 -7.41 9.01 14.25
CA VAL A 211 -8.57 9.65 13.59
C VAL A 211 -9.00 8.90 12.33
N ASP A 212 -8.06 8.51 11.49
CA ASP A 212 -8.33 7.93 10.18
C ASP A 212 -9.00 6.56 10.28
N SER A 213 -8.42 5.68 11.09
CA SER A 213 -8.97 4.34 11.32
C SER A 213 -10.32 4.38 12.02
N SER A 214 -10.51 5.32 12.95
CA SER A 214 -11.80 5.51 13.66
C SER A 214 -12.88 6.06 12.72
N ILE A 215 -12.54 6.95 11.80
CA ILE A 215 -13.46 7.43 10.76
C ILE A 215 -13.87 6.29 9.81
N ILE A 216 -12.94 5.42 9.42
CA ILE A 216 -13.29 4.24 8.60
C ILE A 216 -14.24 3.31 9.36
N ALA A 217 -14.01 3.08 10.66
CA ALA A 217 -14.90 2.27 11.49
C ALA A 217 -16.29 2.92 11.66
N ALA A 218 -16.34 4.23 11.89
CA ALA A 218 -17.61 4.98 11.95
C ALA A 218 -18.38 4.93 10.62
N ALA A 219 -17.69 5.14 9.48
CA ALA A 219 -18.28 5.05 8.15
C ALA A 219 -18.83 3.63 7.86
N ALA A 220 -18.13 2.58 8.32
CA ALA A 220 -18.58 1.20 8.14
C ALA A 220 -19.92 0.90 8.88
N LYS A 221 -20.20 1.54 10.00
CA LYS A 221 -21.50 1.42 10.69
C LYS A 221 -22.68 1.86 9.82
N HIS A 222 -22.49 2.76 8.87
CA HIS A 222 -23.53 3.17 7.92
C HIS A 222 -23.74 2.16 6.77
N CYS A 223 -22.78 1.28 6.56
CA CYS A 223 -22.77 0.35 5.42
C CYS A 223 -23.28 -1.06 5.77
N SER A 224 -23.36 -1.39 7.07
CA SER A 224 -23.76 -2.73 7.52
C SER A 224 -24.63 -2.63 8.76
N SER A 225 -25.68 -3.49 8.83
CA SER A 225 -26.46 -3.75 10.04
C SER A 225 -25.82 -4.81 10.95
N GLU A 226 -24.77 -5.48 10.47
CA GLU A 226 -24.02 -6.47 11.23
C GLU A 226 -22.96 -5.81 12.10
N LYS A 227 -22.43 -6.56 13.07
CA LYS A 227 -21.31 -6.10 13.89
C LYS A 227 -20.08 -5.80 13.05
N ILE A 228 -19.43 -4.69 13.36
CA ILE A 228 -18.16 -4.31 12.77
C ILE A 228 -17.03 -4.95 13.56
N PHE A 229 -16.12 -5.64 12.87
CA PHE A 229 -14.94 -6.28 13.45
C PHE A 229 -13.74 -5.36 13.35
N THR A 230 -13.12 -5.02 14.47
CA THR A 230 -11.95 -4.13 14.51
C THR A 230 -10.77 -4.82 15.19
N TYR A 231 -9.56 -4.48 14.72
CA TYR A 231 -8.33 -5.14 15.14
C TYR A 231 -7.23 -4.12 15.40
N ALA A 232 -6.52 -4.29 16.51
CA ALA A 232 -5.35 -3.50 16.86
C ALA A 232 -4.16 -4.41 17.20
N ALA A 233 -2.94 -3.88 17.07
CA ALA A 233 -1.74 -4.50 17.61
C ALA A 233 -0.75 -3.45 18.10
N GLY A 234 -0.10 -3.72 19.22
CA GLY A 234 0.85 -2.81 19.86
C GLY A 234 1.48 -3.42 21.09
N LEU A 235 2.34 -2.66 21.74
CA LEU A 235 2.82 -2.99 23.08
C LEU A 235 1.73 -2.71 24.11
N GLU A 236 1.73 -3.46 25.21
CA GLU A 236 0.80 -3.22 26.30
C GLU A 236 0.99 -1.79 26.87
N GLY A 237 -0.13 -1.08 27.07
CA GLY A 237 -0.12 0.32 27.54
C GLY A 237 0.34 1.34 26.51
N SER A 238 0.53 0.95 25.25
CA SER A 238 0.86 1.91 24.19
C SER A 238 -0.33 2.84 23.89
N PRO A 239 -0.07 4.11 23.53
CA PRO A 239 -1.12 5.10 23.28
C PRO A 239 -2.13 4.67 22.20
N ASP A 240 -1.72 3.90 21.21
CA ASP A 240 -2.60 3.44 20.15
C ASP A 240 -3.53 2.32 20.63
N ILE A 241 -3.07 1.39 21.46
CA ILE A 241 -3.94 0.35 22.05
C ILE A 241 -5.01 0.99 22.94
N GLU A 242 -4.62 1.92 23.84
CA GLU A 242 -5.58 2.61 24.70
C GLU A 242 -6.62 3.39 23.89
N SER A 243 -6.18 4.10 22.85
CA SER A 243 -7.10 4.85 21.98
C SER A 243 -7.98 3.95 21.12
N ALA A 244 -7.47 2.77 20.70
CA ALA A 244 -8.26 1.79 19.97
C ALA A 244 -9.40 1.23 20.82
N ARG A 245 -9.15 0.96 22.12
CA ARG A 245 -10.19 0.52 23.07
C ARG A 245 -11.29 1.56 23.20
N ILE A 246 -10.93 2.82 23.41
CA ILE A 246 -11.89 3.93 23.51
C ILE A 246 -12.75 4.04 22.24
N ALA A 247 -12.11 4.04 21.07
CA ALA A 247 -12.83 4.11 19.81
C ALA A 247 -13.73 2.89 19.58
N ALA A 248 -13.26 1.69 19.92
CA ALA A 248 -13.99 0.46 19.76
C ALA A 248 -15.23 0.38 20.67
N GLU A 249 -15.10 0.83 21.93
CA GLU A 249 -16.21 0.88 22.91
C GLU A 249 -17.30 1.84 22.45
N ASP A 250 -16.96 3.08 22.08
CA ASP A 250 -17.91 4.08 21.62
C ASP A 250 -18.59 3.68 20.29
N LEU A 251 -17.84 3.12 19.38
CA LEU A 251 -18.34 2.62 18.10
C LEU A 251 -19.04 1.26 18.22
N GLU A 252 -19.10 0.65 19.42
CA GLU A 252 -19.73 -0.65 19.69
C GLU A 252 -19.24 -1.77 18.75
N THR A 253 -17.94 -1.80 18.42
CA THR A 253 -17.37 -2.79 17.53
C THR A 253 -17.00 -4.08 18.26
N GLU A 254 -16.90 -5.19 17.53
CA GLU A 254 -16.27 -6.41 18.04
C GLU A 254 -14.76 -6.28 17.88
N HIS A 255 -14.10 -5.83 18.97
CA HIS A 255 -12.69 -5.47 18.96
C HIS A 255 -11.78 -6.59 19.46
N LYS A 256 -10.67 -6.81 18.77
CA LYS A 256 -9.61 -7.74 19.18
C LYS A 256 -8.25 -7.07 19.11
N GLU A 257 -7.39 -7.42 20.06
CA GLU A 257 -6.05 -6.88 20.19
C GLU A 257 -4.98 -7.99 20.14
N TYR A 258 -3.83 -7.67 19.58
CA TYR A 258 -2.62 -8.46 19.69
C TYR A 258 -1.54 -7.65 20.41
N LEU A 259 -1.23 -8.03 21.64
CA LEU A 259 -0.18 -7.39 22.42
C LEU A 259 1.11 -8.20 22.23
N TYR A 260 2.08 -7.63 21.52
CA TYR A 260 3.37 -8.25 21.28
C TYR A 260 4.43 -7.73 22.23
N ASP A 261 5.48 -8.51 22.43
CA ASP A 261 6.63 -8.14 23.26
C ASP A 261 7.93 -7.99 22.44
N LYS A 262 9.02 -7.58 23.13
CA LYS A 262 10.38 -7.42 22.56
C LYS A 262 10.86 -8.69 21.84
N GLN A 263 10.61 -9.86 22.39
CA GLN A 263 11.09 -11.12 21.83
C GLN A 263 10.33 -11.46 20.54
N GLU A 264 9.02 -11.32 20.54
CA GLU A 264 8.19 -11.54 19.35
C GLU A 264 8.57 -10.61 18.20
N ILE A 265 8.90 -9.33 18.51
CA ILE A 265 9.41 -8.38 17.49
C ILE A 265 10.69 -8.93 16.87
N LEU A 266 11.68 -9.33 17.67
CA LEU A 266 12.95 -9.86 17.18
C LEU A 266 12.80 -11.13 16.33
N GLU A 267 11.90 -12.01 16.73
CA GLU A 267 11.60 -13.24 16.00
C GLU A 267 10.91 -12.96 14.65
N ALA A 268 10.01 -11.99 14.60
CA ALA A 268 9.27 -11.62 13.40
C ALA A 268 10.06 -10.72 12.43
N LEU A 269 11.05 -9.96 12.92
CA LEU A 269 11.76 -8.94 12.16
C LEU A 269 12.38 -9.46 10.83
N PRO A 270 13.03 -10.63 10.78
CA PRO A 270 13.54 -11.17 9.50
C PRO A 270 12.42 -11.42 8.49
N GLU A 271 11.28 -11.92 8.93
CA GLU A 271 10.13 -12.18 8.06
C GLU A 271 9.48 -10.87 7.58
N ILE A 272 9.35 -9.89 8.47
CA ILE A 272 8.86 -8.54 8.12
C ILE A 272 9.75 -7.93 7.04
N ILE A 273 11.06 -7.93 7.20
CA ILE A 273 12.03 -7.40 6.21
C ILE A 273 11.94 -8.17 4.89
N TYR A 274 11.79 -9.49 4.94
CA TYR A 274 11.63 -10.32 3.75
C TYR A 274 10.38 -9.97 2.94
N TYR A 275 9.22 -9.84 3.60
CA TYR A 275 7.97 -9.49 2.91
C TYR A 275 7.95 -8.03 2.48
N LEU A 276 8.45 -7.13 3.31
CA LEU A 276 8.49 -5.69 3.03
C LEU A 276 9.44 -5.35 1.88
N GLU A 277 10.52 -6.14 1.70
CA GLU A 277 11.58 -5.88 0.71
C GLU A 277 12.24 -4.52 0.92
N SER A 278 12.50 -4.15 2.19
CA SER A 278 13.08 -2.86 2.56
C SER A 278 13.98 -2.98 3.78
N PHE A 279 14.88 -2.02 3.94
CA PHE A 279 15.65 -1.77 5.16
C PHE A 279 15.50 -0.32 5.68
N ASP A 280 14.51 0.41 5.15
CA ASP A 280 14.16 1.74 5.65
C ASP A 280 13.58 1.65 7.06
N VAL A 281 14.12 2.45 7.99
CA VAL A 281 13.81 2.39 9.42
C VAL A 281 12.34 2.70 9.71
N GLU A 282 11.86 3.81 9.17
CA GLU A 282 10.48 4.27 9.40
C GLU A 282 9.46 3.26 8.88
N LEU A 283 9.74 2.72 7.70
CA LEU A 283 8.86 1.76 7.06
C LEU A 283 8.82 0.43 7.82
N ILE A 284 9.97 -0.07 8.31
CA ILE A 284 10.03 -1.30 9.11
C ILE A 284 9.34 -1.11 10.45
N ASN A 285 9.68 -0.06 11.21
CA ASN A 285 9.11 0.17 12.55
C ASN A 285 7.59 0.28 12.50
N SER A 286 7.07 0.98 11.51
CA SER A 286 5.62 1.06 11.29
C SER A 286 5.01 -0.25 10.74
N SER A 287 5.79 -1.12 10.11
CA SER A 287 5.34 -2.42 9.60
C SER A 287 5.17 -3.48 10.69
N ILE A 288 5.86 -3.37 11.82
CA ILE A 288 5.80 -4.37 12.90
C ILE A 288 4.37 -4.53 13.41
N ALA A 289 3.70 -3.44 13.78
CA ALA A 289 2.31 -3.50 14.25
C ALA A 289 1.36 -3.96 13.12
N ASN A 290 1.58 -3.55 11.86
CA ASN A 290 0.79 -4.02 10.72
C ASN A 290 0.95 -5.53 10.48
N TYR A 291 2.14 -6.09 10.68
CA TYR A 291 2.39 -7.52 10.58
C TYR A 291 1.58 -8.30 11.62
N PHE A 292 1.67 -7.90 12.89
CA PHE A 292 0.98 -8.60 13.98
C PHE A 292 -0.54 -8.46 13.90
N VAL A 293 -1.07 -7.27 13.57
CA VAL A 293 -2.52 -7.10 13.40
C VAL A 293 -3.04 -7.90 12.19
N SER A 294 -2.27 -8.01 11.11
CA SER A 294 -2.64 -8.84 9.97
C SER A 294 -2.65 -10.32 10.34
N ARG A 295 -1.69 -10.79 11.14
CA ARG A 295 -1.67 -12.15 11.69
C ARG A 295 -2.91 -12.43 12.54
N LEU A 296 -3.32 -11.47 13.38
CA LEU A 296 -4.52 -11.58 14.21
C LEU A 296 -5.80 -11.67 13.35
N VAL A 297 -5.97 -10.78 12.37
CA VAL A 297 -7.12 -10.82 11.44
C VAL A 297 -7.22 -12.16 10.72
N LYS A 298 -6.07 -12.69 10.26
CA LYS A 298 -6.01 -14.01 9.61
C LYS A 298 -6.52 -15.14 10.51
N SER A 299 -6.26 -15.08 11.82
CA SER A 299 -6.72 -16.11 12.77
C SER A 299 -8.25 -16.18 12.89
N ASP A 300 -8.96 -15.11 12.53
CA ASP A 300 -10.43 -15.02 12.50
C ASP A 300 -11.02 -15.42 11.14
N ASN A 301 -10.22 -15.95 10.21
CA ASN A 301 -10.62 -16.30 8.85
C ASN A 301 -11.22 -15.13 8.04
N ILE A 302 -10.86 -13.90 8.37
CA ILE A 302 -11.19 -12.73 7.57
C ILE A 302 -10.19 -12.66 6.40
N LYS A 303 -10.67 -12.29 5.22
CA LYS A 303 -9.84 -12.16 4.01
C LYS A 303 -9.65 -10.71 3.56
N VAL A 304 -10.58 -9.82 3.90
CA VAL A 304 -10.57 -8.41 3.52
C VAL A 304 -10.52 -7.54 4.75
N VAL A 305 -9.65 -6.53 4.74
CA VAL A 305 -9.51 -5.59 5.84
C VAL A 305 -9.43 -4.15 5.31
N LEU A 306 -10.08 -3.22 6.01
CA LEU A 306 -10.01 -1.79 5.69
C LEU A 306 -8.89 -1.12 6.48
N SER A 307 -8.22 -0.16 5.85
CA SER A 307 -7.18 0.67 6.44
C SER A 307 -7.47 2.16 6.24
N GLY A 308 -7.09 2.99 7.21
CA GLY A 308 -7.15 4.45 7.15
C GLY A 308 -6.04 5.10 6.34
N GLU A 309 -5.25 4.34 5.59
CA GLU A 309 -4.11 4.85 4.80
C GLU A 309 -4.56 5.84 3.71
N GLY A 310 -3.76 6.88 3.47
CA GLY A 310 -4.04 7.92 2.49
C GLY A 310 -4.64 9.21 3.07
N ALA A 311 -5.17 9.16 4.29
CA ALA A 311 -5.79 10.34 4.92
C ALA A 311 -4.78 11.45 5.25
N ASP A 312 -3.57 11.09 5.67
CA ASP A 312 -2.53 12.07 6.02
C ASP A 312 -2.07 12.89 4.83
N GLU A 313 -1.89 12.24 3.70
CA GLU A 313 -1.44 12.83 2.45
C GLU A 313 -2.50 13.74 1.83
N LEU A 314 -3.76 13.32 1.90
CA LEU A 314 -4.87 14.05 1.29
C LEU A 314 -5.36 15.24 2.13
N PHE A 315 -5.25 15.15 3.46
CA PHE A 315 -5.83 16.14 4.38
C PHE A 315 -4.78 16.81 5.29
N ALA A 316 -3.50 16.77 4.90
CA ALA A 316 -2.39 17.42 5.62
C ALA A 316 -2.27 16.97 7.10
N GLY A 317 -2.21 15.65 7.31
CA GLY A 317 -2.16 15.07 8.65
C GLY A 317 -0.78 15.12 9.31
N TYR A 318 0.30 15.20 8.55
CA TYR A 318 1.67 15.19 9.06
C TYR A 318 2.04 16.49 9.76
N HIS A 319 2.65 16.39 10.95
CA HIS A 319 2.96 17.54 11.80
C HIS A 319 3.85 18.57 11.09
N TYR A 320 4.85 18.14 10.33
CA TYR A 320 5.77 19.06 9.64
C TYR A 320 5.11 19.91 8.55
N LEU A 321 3.94 19.50 8.02
CA LEU A 321 3.21 20.29 7.03
C LEU A 321 2.68 21.62 7.59
N LYS A 322 2.54 21.74 8.91
CA LYS A 322 2.03 22.93 9.58
C LYS A 322 2.90 24.16 9.36
N GLN A 323 4.21 23.97 9.18
CA GLN A 323 5.13 25.06 8.87
C GLN A 323 4.81 25.77 7.53
N TYR A 324 4.06 25.10 6.66
CA TYR A 324 3.66 25.62 5.33
C TYR A 324 2.21 26.08 5.28
N LYS A 325 1.48 26.15 6.42
CA LYS A 325 0.05 26.48 6.45
C LYS A 325 -0.31 27.82 5.78
N ASP A 326 0.59 28.80 5.90
CA ASP A 326 0.42 30.17 5.36
C ASP A 326 0.90 30.29 3.91
N ASP A 327 1.52 29.25 3.34
CA ASP A 327 1.95 29.18 1.95
C ASP A 327 1.21 28.05 1.23
N ALA A 328 0.07 28.41 0.62
CA ALA A 328 -0.82 27.45 -0.01
C ALA A 328 -0.16 26.70 -1.18
N GLU A 329 0.74 27.33 -1.92
CA GLU A 329 1.44 26.71 -3.05
C GLU A 329 2.45 25.68 -2.56
N VAL A 330 3.30 26.04 -1.61
CA VAL A 330 4.29 25.14 -1.02
C VAL A 330 3.60 23.95 -0.32
N LEU A 331 2.54 24.20 0.46
CA LEU A 331 1.77 23.12 1.10
C LEU A 331 1.21 22.15 0.06
N SER A 332 0.61 22.65 -1.01
CA SER A 332 0.07 21.83 -2.11
C SER A 332 1.14 20.99 -2.79
N LEU A 333 2.31 21.54 -3.06
CA LEU A 333 3.45 20.80 -3.64
C LEU A 333 3.96 19.71 -2.69
N LYS A 334 4.11 20.01 -1.39
CA LYS A 334 4.53 19.01 -0.39
C LYS A 334 3.54 17.87 -0.27
N MET A 335 2.24 18.14 -0.26
CA MET A 335 1.19 17.12 -0.24
C MET A 335 1.20 16.27 -1.52
N GLN A 336 1.43 16.88 -2.69
CA GLN A 336 1.55 16.15 -3.95
C GLN A 336 2.78 15.23 -3.94
N ASP A 337 3.91 15.67 -3.39
CA ASP A 337 5.12 14.84 -3.27
C ASP A 337 4.89 13.65 -2.33
N LEU A 338 4.14 13.86 -1.23
CA LEU A 338 3.72 12.75 -0.36
C LEU A 338 2.89 11.71 -1.13
N LEU A 339 1.86 12.14 -1.87
CA LEU A 339 1.05 11.23 -2.68
C LEU A 339 1.89 10.46 -3.71
N LYS A 340 2.87 11.11 -4.35
CA LYS A 340 3.80 10.43 -5.27
C LYS A 340 4.66 9.39 -4.57
N GLY A 341 5.02 9.61 -3.31
CA GLY A 341 5.89 8.72 -2.53
C GLY A 341 5.18 7.51 -1.90
N MET A 342 3.85 7.52 -1.81
CA MET A 342 3.09 6.49 -1.07
C MET A 342 3.35 5.05 -1.53
N HIS A 343 3.62 4.85 -2.82
CA HIS A 343 3.86 3.51 -3.38
C HIS A 343 5.10 2.79 -2.81
N ASN A 344 6.05 3.54 -2.25
CA ASN A 344 7.24 3.05 -1.55
C ASN A 344 7.19 3.36 -0.03
N GLY A 345 6.03 3.69 0.50
CA GLY A 345 5.78 4.04 1.88
C GLY A 345 4.54 3.33 2.41
N GLY A 346 3.50 4.09 2.76
CA GLY A 346 2.28 3.58 3.36
C GLY A 346 1.62 2.45 2.57
N PHE A 347 1.50 2.57 1.24
CA PHE A 347 0.90 1.51 0.41
C PHE A 347 1.75 0.24 0.40
N GLN A 348 3.07 0.36 0.29
CA GLN A 348 3.96 -0.81 0.37
C GLN A 348 3.80 -1.50 1.73
N ARG A 349 3.81 -0.75 2.82
CA ARG A 349 3.67 -1.28 4.17
C ARG A 349 2.39 -2.10 4.32
N VAL A 350 1.22 -1.50 4.07
CA VAL A 350 -0.05 -2.19 4.30
C VAL A 350 -0.29 -3.34 3.33
N ASP A 351 0.08 -3.19 2.04
CA ASP A 351 -0.02 -4.29 1.06
C ASP A 351 0.86 -5.47 1.48
N ARG A 352 2.15 -5.23 1.76
CA ARG A 352 3.09 -6.30 2.08
C ARG A 352 2.76 -7.03 3.37
N MET A 353 2.42 -6.31 4.43
CA MET A 353 2.10 -6.92 5.73
C MET A 353 0.75 -7.67 5.69
N ALA A 354 -0.24 -7.14 4.98
CA ALA A 354 -1.49 -7.85 4.76
C ALA A 354 -1.29 -9.11 3.91
N LYS A 355 -0.53 -9.00 2.81
CA LYS A 355 -0.23 -10.14 1.92
C LYS A 355 0.62 -11.22 2.58
N ALA A 356 1.55 -10.89 3.48
CA ALA A 356 2.30 -11.86 4.28
C ALA A 356 1.36 -12.85 5.01
N HIS A 357 0.17 -12.38 5.39
CA HIS A 357 -0.87 -13.17 6.05
C HIS A 357 -2.06 -13.52 5.14
N SER A 358 -1.90 -13.35 3.82
CA SER A 358 -2.94 -13.72 2.86
C SER A 358 -4.23 -12.90 3.02
N LEU A 359 -4.11 -11.59 3.30
CA LEU A 359 -5.22 -10.66 3.37
C LEU A 359 -5.21 -9.70 2.17
N GLU A 360 -6.38 -9.22 1.78
CA GLU A 360 -6.53 -8.04 0.94
C GLU A 360 -6.79 -6.83 1.81
N VAL A 361 -6.07 -5.73 1.52
CA VAL A 361 -6.30 -4.46 2.18
C VAL A 361 -7.01 -3.49 1.23
N GLU A 362 -8.09 -2.92 1.73
CA GLU A 362 -8.84 -1.84 1.08
C GLU A 362 -8.55 -0.52 1.78
N MET A 363 -8.39 0.53 1.01
CA MET A 363 -8.02 1.86 1.51
C MET A 363 -9.05 2.90 1.04
N PRO A 364 -10.17 3.10 1.77
CA PRO A 364 -11.26 3.95 1.30
C PRO A 364 -10.87 5.41 1.01
N PHE A 365 -9.86 5.96 1.69
CA PHE A 365 -9.36 7.31 1.41
C PHE A 365 -8.74 7.43 0.01
N VAL A 366 -8.26 6.33 -0.56
CA VAL A 366 -7.60 6.32 -1.88
C VAL A 366 -8.59 6.05 -3.02
N ASP A 367 -9.88 6.10 -2.75
CA ASP A 367 -10.91 6.10 -3.78
C ASP A 367 -10.82 7.37 -4.65
N SER A 368 -10.99 7.22 -5.96
CA SER A 368 -10.80 8.31 -6.92
C SER A 368 -11.72 9.50 -6.67
N GLN A 369 -12.95 9.29 -6.18
CA GLN A 369 -13.87 10.37 -5.86
C GLN A 369 -13.46 11.12 -4.60
N VAL A 370 -12.96 10.40 -3.57
CA VAL A 370 -12.42 11.01 -2.34
C VAL A 370 -11.17 11.81 -2.67
N ILE A 371 -10.23 11.25 -3.45
CA ILE A 371 -9.02 11.94 -3.89
C ILE A 371 -9.37 13.21 -4.67
N ASN A 372 -10.20 13.10 -5.70
CA ASN A 372 -10.58 14.25 -6.54
C ASN A 372 -11.26 15.36 -5.72
N PHE A 373 -12.01 15.00 -4.70
CA PHE A 373 -12.61 15.97 -3.78
C PHE A 373 -11.55 16.61 -2.87
N ALA A 374 -10.68 15.81 -2.27
CA ALA A 374 -9.63 16.29 -1.38
C ALA A 374 -8.62 17.21 -2.07
N LEU A 375 -8.28 16.95 -3.35
CA LEU A 375 -7.40 17.81 -4.15
C LEU A 375 -7.98 19.20 -4.39
N LYS A 376 -9.30 19.34 -4.37
CA LYS A 376 -10.03 20.61 -4.58
C LYS A 376 -10.35 21.37 -3.30
N LEU A 377 -10.06 20.79 -2.13
CA LEU A 377 -10.32 21.46 -0.85
C LEU A 377 -9.35 22.61 -0.60
N PRO A 378 -9.85 23.78 -0.12
CA PRO A 378 -9.01 24.87 0.36
C PRO A 378 -8.04 24.43 1.45
N ASN A 379 -6.79 24.87 1.39
CA ASN A 379 -5.76 24.47 2.35
C ASN A 379 -6.10 24.81 3.81
N GLN A 380 -6.78 25.91 4.04
CA GLN A 380 -7.30 26.31 5.36
C GLN A 380 -8.35 25.36 5.95
N TRP A 381 -8.95 24.49 5.12
CA TRP A 381 -9.84 23.42 5.58
C TRP A 381 -9.09 22.11 5.84
N LYS A 382 -7.81 22.06 5.50
CA LYS A 382 -6.92 20.94 5.82
C LYS A 382 -6.14 21.21 7.11
N ILE A 383 -5.58 22.42 7.29
CA ILE A 383 -4.87 22.84 8.50
C ILE A 383 -5.46 24.15 8.99
N THR A 384 -5.85 24.22 10.28
CA THR A 384 -6.38 25.43 10.90
C THR A 384 -5.26 26.39 11.35
N GLU A 385 -5.66 27.61 11.77
CA GLU A 385 -4.75 28.58 12.40
C GLU A 385 -4.12 28.02 13.68
N GLU A 386 -4.87 27.22 14.44
CA GLU A 386 -4.41 26.50 15.65
C GLU A 386 -3.57 25.25 15.32
N GLU A 387 -3.16 25.10 14.08
CA GLU A 387 -2.30 24.03 13.60
C GLU A 387 -2.89 22.61 13.72
N MET A 388 -4.21 22.48 13.65
CA MET A 388 -4.89 21.20 13.59
C MET A 388 -4.97 20.70 12.15
N GLY A 389 -4.24 19.64 11.81
CA GLY A 389 -4.35 18.93 10.53
C GLY A 389 -5.63 18.12 10.41
N LYS A 390 -6.03 17.80 9.15
CA LYS A 390 -7.26 17.04 8.83
C LYS A 390 -8.55 17.72 9.32
N TRP A 391 -8.56 19.02 9.43
CA TRP A 391 -9.65 19.74 10.10
C TRP A 391 -11.04 19.42 9.54
N LEU A 392 -11.23 19.54 8.21
CA LEU A 392 -12.52 19.26 7.58
C LEU A 392 -12.92 17.79 7.76
N LEU A 393 -11.94 16.87 7.66
CA LEU A 393 -12.17 15.42 7.86
C LEU A 393 -12.66 15.14 9.29
N ARG A 394 -12.03 15.75 10.30
CA ARG A 394 -12.45 15.64 11.70
C ARG A 394 -13.86 16.22 11.90
N LYS A 395 -14.15 17.39 11.34
CA LYS A 395 -15.47 17.99 11.41
C LYS A 395 -16.57 17.11 10.79
N ALA A 396 -16.29 16.51 9.65
CA ALA A 396 -17.24 15.66 8.94
C ALA A 396 -17.72 14.44 9.78
N PHE A 397 -16.92 13.99 10.76
CA PHE A 397 -17.22 12.85 11.61
C PHE A 397 -17.24 13.17 13.13
N SER A 398 -17.27 14.45 13.51
CA SER A 398 -17.20 14.88 14.92
C SER A 398 -18.37 14.43 15.78
N ASN A 399 -19.50 14.04 15.18
CA ASN A 399 -20.67 13.52 15.88
C ASN A 399 -20.71 11.97 15.91
N GLU A 400 -19.72 11.29 15.34
CA GLU A 400 -19.73 9.85 15.13
C GLU A 400 -18.50 9.15 15.71
N VAL A 401 -17.45 9.91 16.00
CA VAL A 401 -16.20 9.45 16.62
C VAL A 401 -16.02 10.19 17.94
N PRO A 402 -15.62 9.53 19.04
CA PRO A 402 -15.43 10.17 20.35
C PRO A 402 -14.57 11.43 20.29
N GLU A 403 -14.93 12.44 21.08
CA GLU A 403 -14.25 13.75 21.06
C GLU A 403 -12.74 13.61 21.34
N GLU A 404 -12.34 12.75 22.28
CA GLU A 404 -10.93 12.50 22.59
C GLU A 404 -10.15 11.83 21.48
N ILE A 405 -10.80 11.09 20.58
CA ILE A 405 -10.22 10.46 19.40
C ILE A 405 -10.23 11.43 18.22
N ILE A 406 -11.38 12.05 17.92
CA ILE A 406 -11.52 12.89 16.74
C ILE A 406 -10.60 14.11 16.79
N TRP A 407 -10.26 14.63 17.99
CA TRP A 407 -9.35 15.75 18.21
C TRP A 407 -7.97 15.33 18.71
N ARG A 408 -7.69 14.02 18.77
CA ARG A 408 -6.37 13.49 19.14
C ARG A 408 -5.28 14.03 18.20
N ARG A 409 -4.13 14.42 18.77
CA ARG A 409 -2.97 14.80 17.97
C ARG A 409 -2.39 13.57 17.28
N LYS A 410 -1.92 13.76 16.03
CA LYS A 410 -1.26 12.69 15.27
C LYS A 410 0.01 12.23 15.99
N ALA A 411 0.11 10.92 16.24
CA ALA A 411 1.36 10.23 16.51
C ALA A 411 1.76 9.43 15.25
N GLN A 412 3.05 9.27 14.99
CA GLN A 412 3.52 8.34 13.96
C GLN A 412 3.21 6.91 14.43
N PHE A 413 2.94 6.00 13.49
CA PHE A 413 2.46 4.66 13.84
C PHE A 413 3.48 3.84 14.65
N GLY A 414 4.79 3.96 14.34
CA GLY A 414 5.85 3.34 15.14
C GLY A 414 5.94 3.87 16.57
N VAL A 415 5.70 5.18 16.78
CA VAL A 415 5.66 5.83 18.10
C VAL A 415 4.38 5.46 18.85
N GLY A 416 3.22 5.55 18.20
CA GLY A 416 1.92 5.28 18.79
C GLY A 416 1.77 3.84 19.31
N SER A 417 2.31 2.87 18.56
CA SER A 417 2.35 1.45 18.96
C SER A 417 3.43 1.12 20.03
N GLY A 418 4.34 2.06 20.33
CA GLY A 418 5.48 1.87 21.22
C GLY A 418 6.68 1.15 20.60
N THR A 419 6.58 0.73 19.33
CA THR A 419 7.57 -0.12 18.67
C THR A 419 8.92 0.57 18.50
N GLU A 420 8.94 1.87 18.15
CA GLU A 420 10.15 2.63 17.87
C GLU A 420 11.08 2.69 19.09
N GLU A 421 10.54 2.96 20.29
CA GLU A 421 11.32 3.02 21.51
C GLU A 421 11.96 1.66 21.85
N VAL A 422 11.18 0.58 21.70
CA VAL A 422 11.68 -0.78 21.96
C VAL A 422 12.75 -1.17 20.93
N MET A 423 12.58 -0.82 19.67
CA MET A 423 13.59 -1.08 18.64
C MET A 423 14.89 -0.33 18.90
N ASN A 424 14.81 0.94 19.29
CA ASN A 424 16.00 1.70 19.68
C ASN A 424 16.78 1.02 20.80
N GLN A 425 16.10 0.52 21.84
CA GLN A 425 16.74 -0.21 22.94
C GLN A 425 17.40 -1.51 22.45
N ILE A 426 16.70 -2.28 21.61
CA ILE A 426 17.22 -3.53 21.04
C ILE A 426 18.51 -3.26 20.25
N ILE A 427 18.51 -2.26 19.40
CA ILE A 427 19.63 -1.94 18.51
C ILE A 427 20.86 -1.49 19.29
N GLU A 428 20.68 -0.66 20.33
CA GLU A 428 21.80 -0.25 21.19
C GLU A 428 22.45 -1.44 21.93
N GLU A 429 21.67 -2.47 22.28
CA GLU A 429 22.20 -3.71 22.87
C GLU A 429 22.89 -4.61 21.83
N MET A 430 22.46 -4.63 20.57
CA MET A 430 22.89 -5.60 19.56
C MET A 430 23.99 -5.09 18.62
N VAL A 431 24.13 -3.76 18.45
CA VAL A 431 25.07 -3.14 17.49
C VAL A 431 26.04 -2.22 18.22
N SER A 432 27.31 -2.63 18.30
CA SER A 432 28.34 -1.78 18.91
C SER A 432 28.69 -0.59 18.01
N GLU A 433 29.21 0.49 18.59
CA GLU A 433 29.72 1.65 17.86
C GLU A 433 30.85 1.28 16.88
N GLU A 434 31.69 0.33 17.27
CA GLU A 434 32.81 -0.12 16.44
C GLU A 434 32.31 -0.87 15.21
N GLU A 435 31.37 -1.82 15.40
CA GLU A 435 30.73 -2.57 14.30
C GLU A 435 30.02 -1.63 13.30
N TYR A 436 29.29 -0.65 13.82
CA TYR A 436 28.58 0.32 12.99
C TYR A 436 29.55 1.16 12.15
N ARG A 437 30.60 1.73 12.77
CA ARG A 437 31.60 2.54 12.06
C ARG A 437 32.37 1.76 11.02
N GLU A 438 32.73 0.52 11.33
CA GLU A 438 33.41 -0.35 10.36
C GLU A 438 32.51 -0.66 9.16
N ALA A 439 31.22 -0.91 9.39
CA ALA A 439 30.26 -1.19 8.34
C ALA A 439 30.04 0.03 7.44
N ASP A 440 29.86 1.22 8.02
CA ASP A 440 29.66 2.48 7.29
C ASP A 440 30.87 2.85 6.42
N GLN A 441 32.07 2.42 6.78
CA GLN A 441 33.30 2.60 5.97
C GLN A 441 33.48 1.54 4.88
N LYS A 442 32.96 0.33 5.06
CA LYS A 442 33.17 -0.79 4.14
C LYS A 442 32.09 -0.93 3.08
N GLU A 443 30.85 -0.57 3.44
CA GLU A 443 29.73 -0.66 2.52
C GLU A 443 29.68 0.57 1.60
N GLU A 444 29.10 0.41 0.41
CA GLU A 444 28.91 1.52 -0.52
C GLU A 444 27.73 2.43 -0.11
N ILE A 445 26.94 1.98 0.85
CA ILE A 445 25.80 2.71 1.40
C ILE A 445 26.25 3.37 2.70
N SER A 446 26.10 4.69 2.81
CA SER A 446 26.22 5.39 4.09
C SER A 446 24.95 5.20 4.90
N PHE A 447 25.05 4.62 6.09
CA PHE A 447 23.92 4.35 6.96
C PHE A 447 23.56 5.59 7.79
N LYS A 448 22.27 5.86 7.92
CA LYS A 448 21.74 6.98 8.72
C LYS A 448 21.78 6.70 10.22
N SER A 449 21.71 5.42 10.62
CA SER A 449 21.68 4.97 12.02
C SER A 449 22.17 3.52 12.15
N LYS A 450 22.48 3.10 13.38
CA LYS A 450 22.73 1.70 13.73
C LYS A 450 21.56 0.79 13.38
N GLU A 451 20.36 1.32 13.49
CA GLU A 451 19.12 0.62 13.19
C GLU A 451 19.02 0.30 11.70
N GLU A 452 19.27 1.29 10.82
CA GLU A 452 19.30 1.08 9.37
C GLU A 452 20.38 0.04 9.00
N TYR A 453 21.55 0.11 9.60
CA TYR A 453 22.59 -0.90 9.39
C TYR A 453 22.13 -2.30 9.80
N TYR A 454 21.48 -2.45 10.95
CA TYR A 454 20.99 -3.74 11.42
C TYR A 454 19.94 -4.33 10.49
N TYR A 455 18.98 -3.52 10.03
CA TYR A 455 17.97 -3.93 9.07
C TYR A 455 18.58 -4.29 7.71
N HIS A 456 19.54 -3.51 7.23
CA HIS A 456 20.28 -3.81 6.02
C HIS A 456 21.05 -5.14 6.12
N LYS A 457 21.67 -5.43 7.26
CA LYS A 457 22.35 -6.72 7.51
C LYS A 457 21.38 -7.91 7.41
N ILE A 458 20.14 -7.76 7.85
CA ILE A 458 19.08 -8.77 7.68
C ILE A 458 18.62 -8.83 6.23
N PHE A 459 18.36 -7.68 5.62
CA PHE A 459 17.93 -7.55 4.22
C PHE A 459 18.89 -8.26 3.26
N LYS A 460 20.19 -8.07 3.41
CA LYS A 460 21.22 -8.71 2.57
C LYS A 460 21.23 -10.23 2.62
N LYS A 461 20.73 -10.86 3.68
CA LYS A 461 20.59 -12.33 3.74
C LYS A 461 19.57 -12.85 2.74
N PHE A 462 18.54 -12.07 2.45
CA PHE A 462 17.47 -12.41 1.50
C PHE A 462 17.71 -11.83 0.12
N PHE A 463 18.31 -10.63 0.04
CA PHE A 463 18.52 -9.85 -1.16
C PHE A 463 19.98 -9.45 -1.32
N PRO A 464 20.89 -10.40 -1.64
CA PRO A 464 22.32 -10.13 -1.69
C PRO A 464 22.75 -9.29 -2.89
N ASN A 465 21.86 -9.05 -3.87
CA ASN A 465 22.15 -8.28 -5.05
C ASN A 465 22.06 -6.77 -4.78
N LYS A 466 23.11 -6.01 -5.16
CA LYS A 466 23.11 -4.54 -5.08
C LYS A 466 21.95 -3.86 -5.84
N ALA A 467 21.39 -4.49 -6.85
CA ALA A 467 20.24 -3.96 -7.56
C ALA A 467 19.00 -3.92 -6.67
N ALA A 468 18.83 -4.88 -5.76
CA ALA A 468 17.74 -4.88 -4.79
C ALA A 468 17.84 -3.71 -3.79
N GLU A 469 19.07 -3.38 -3.35
CA GLU A 469 19.29 -2.22 -2.45
C GLU A 469 18.83 -0.90 -3.08
N LYS A 470 18.99 -0.74 -4.40
CA LYS A 470 18.59 0.47 -5.14
C LYS A 470 17.08 0.65 -5.27
N THR A 471 16.30 -0.42 -5.06
CA THR A 471 14.82 -0.31 -5.05
C THR A 471 14.28 0.21 -3.73
N VAL A 472 15.08 0.19 -2.66
CA VAL A 472 14.66 0.65 -1.33
C VAL A 472 14.67 2.18 -1.30
N ASN A 473 13.49 2.75 -1.13
CA ASN A 473 13.36 4.19 -0.87
C ASN A 473 13.66 4.44 0.60
N ARG A 474 14.64 5.31 0.86
CA ARG A 474 15.05 5.68 2.22
C ARG A 474 14.39 7.00 2.58
N TRP A 475 13.27 6.94 3.29
CA TRP A 475 12.52 8.12 3.68
C TRP A 475 13.41 9.09 4.48
N LEU A 476 13.39 10.34 4.06
CA LEU A 476 13.94 11.45 4.81
C LEU A 476 12.80 12.04 5.62
N VAL A 477 12.62 11.57 6.87
CA VAL A 477 11.70 12.23 7.79
C VAL A 477 12.30 13.57 8.17
N GLY A 478 11.62 14.65 7.84
CA GLY A 478 11.94 15.98 8.35
C GLY A 478 12.92 16.82 7.53
N VAL A 479 12.99 16.65 6.23
CA VAL A 479 13.63 17.67 5.35
C VAL A 479 12.59 18.43 4.57
#